data_3065b7b7b61ab448014838757e4cf98b
#
_entry.id   3065b7b7b61ab448014838757e4cf98b
#
_cell.length_a   1.000
_cell.length_b   1.000
_cell.length_c   1.000
_cell.angle_alpha   90.00
_cell.angle_beta   90.00
_cell.angle_gamma   90.00
#
_symmetry.space_group_name_H-M   'P 1'
#
loop_
_entity.id
_entity.type
_entity.pdbx_description
1 polymer ?
#
loop_
_entity_poly.entity_id
_entity_poly.type
_entity_poly.pdbx_seq_one_letter_code
_entity_poly.pdbx_strand_id
1 'polypeptide(L)' 'MTIWQQIAVCFYQNEIADGIDLFMANVAKLGTNKSAAPWINPIFDAIERADYTYAADLLYHEIQGE' A
#
# COMPACT_ATOMS: atom_id res chain seq x y z
N MET A 1 -3.25 13.19 -4.86
CA MET A 1 -3.17 11.73 -4.60
C MET A 1 -2.08 11.48 -3.58
N THR A 2 -2.37 10.70 -2.55
CA THR A 2 -1.36 10.37 -1.54
C THR A 2 -0.32 9.42 -2.13
N ILE A 3 0.81 9.27 -1.43
CA ILE A 3 1.82 8.29 -1.84
C ILE A 3 1.23 6.87 -1.85
N TRP A 4 0.33 6.58 -0.92
CA TRP A 4 -0.31 5.26 -0.82
C TRP A 4 -1.22 5.00 -2.03
N GLN A 5 -1.91 6.02 -2.49
CA GLN A 5 -2.72 5.92 -3.72
C GLN A 5 -1.84 5.75 -4.95
N GLN A 6 -0.68 6.40 -4.99
CA GLN A 6 0.27 6.20 -6.09
C GLN A 6 0.77 4.78 -6.14
N ILE A 7 1.09 4.20 -4.99
CA ILE A 7 1.50 2.79 -4.90
C ILE A 7 0.36 1.88 -5.38
N ALA A 8 -0.87 2.18 -4.95
CA ALA A 8 -2.03 1.41 -5.36
C ALA A 8 -2.20 1.44 -6.88
N VAL A 9 -2.02 2.60 -7.51
CA VAL A 9 -2.10 2.72 -8.96
C VAL A 9 -1.07 1.83 -9.65
N CYS A 10 0.14 1.76 -9.11
CA CYS A 10 1.15 0.84 -9.67
C CYS A 10 0.64 -0.60 -9.68
N PHE A 11 0.05 -1.05 -8.56
CA PHE A 11 -0.49 -2.40 -8.48
C PHE A 11 -1.66 -2.60 -9.45
N TYR A 12 -2.56 -1.62 -9.55
CA TYR A 12 -3.70 -1.71 -10.49
C TYR A 12 -3.24 -1.78 -11.94
N GLN A 13 -2.14 -1.12 -12.26
CA GLN A 13 -1.59 -1.10 -13.62
C GLN A 13 -0.62 -2.26 -13.89
N ASN A 14 -0.55 -3.22 -12.96
CA ASN A 14 0.35 -4.37 -13.05
C ASN A 14 1.82 -3.99 -13.09
N GLU A 15 2.16 -2.83 -12.53
CA GLU A 15 3.54 -2.38 -12.35
C GLU A 15 4.01 -2.80 -10.94
N ILE A 16 4.06 -4.12 -10.73
CA ILE A 16 4.21 -4.69 -9.40
C ILE A 16 5.57 -4.36 -8.79
N ALA A 17 6.64 -4.51 -9.56
CA ALA A 17 7.99 -4.24 -9.05
C ALA A 17 8.12 -2.77 -8.61
N ASP A 18 7.61 -1.85 -9.43
CA ASP A 18 7.65 -0.43 -9.11
C ASP A 18 6.80 -0.11 -7.88
N GLY A 19 5.63 -0.73 -7.78
CA GLY A 19 4.75 -0.56 -6.62
C GLY A 19 5.39 -1.06 -5.34
N ILE A 20 6.03 -2.22 -5.39
CA ILE A 20 6.71 -2.78 -4.22
C ILE A 20 7.90 -1.91 -3.82
N ASP A 21 8.70 -1.46 -4.78
CA ASP A 21 9.85 -0.59 -4.49
C ASP A 21 9.39 0.70 -3.83
N LEU A 22 8.34 1.31 -4.35
CA LEU A 22 7.81 2.55 -3.80
C LEU A 22 7.21 2.32 -2.41
N PHE A 23 6.53 1.19 -2.22
CA PHE A 23 5.97 0.81 -0.93
C PHE A 23 7.09 0.67 0.11
N MET A 24 8.13 -0.09 -0.22
CA MET A 24 9.25 -0.32 0.73
C MET A 24 9.99 0.98 1.05
N ALA A 25 10.10 1.88 0.08
CA ALA A 25 10.75 3.18 0.31
C ALA A 25 9.96 4.05 1.29
N ASN A 26 8.66 3.80 1.45
CA ASN A 26 7.77 4.61 2.28
C ASN A 26 7.18 3.86 3.47
N VAL A 27 7.55 2.59 3.65
CA VAL A 27 6.90 1.72 4.64
C VAL A 27 7.03 2.26 6.07
N ALA A 28 8.10 2.95 6.38
CA ALA A 28 8.27 3.53 7.72
C ALA A 28 7.18 4.54 8.06
N LYS A 29 6.63 5.20 7.06
CA LYS A 29 5.53 6.17 7.28
C LYS A 29 4.24 5.50 7.70
N LEU A 30 4.04 4.22 7.36
CA LEU A 30 2.87 3.48 7.82
C LEU A 30 2.84 3.36 9.33
N GLY A 31 4.01 3.12 9.93
CA GLY A 31 4.10 2.97 11.38
C GLY A 31 3.70 4.22 12.15
N THR A 32 3.76 5.39 11.52
CA THR A 32 3.42 6.66 12.14
C THR A 32 2.07 7.21 11.68
N ASN A 33 1.40 6.53 10.76
CA ASN A 33 0.11 6.96 10.23
C ASN A 33 -1.01 6.25 10.98
N LYS A 34 -1.78 7.00 11.77
CA LYS A 34 -2.83 6.43 12.61
C LYS A 34 -3.91 5.72 11.82
N SER A 35 -4.25 6.20 10.63
CA SER A 35 -5.27 5.58 9.82
C SER A 35 -4.79 4.24 9.24
N ALA A 36 -3.49 4.05 9.15
CA ALA A 36 -2.91 2.83 8.60
C ALA A 36 -2.82 1.69 9.61
N ALA A 37 -2.80 1.99 10.90
CA ALA A 37 -2.53 0.98 11.93
C ALA A 37 -3.36 -0.31 11.79
N PRO A 38 -4.69 -0.25 11.59
CA PRO A 38 -5.48 -1.48 11.44
C PRO A 38 -5.21 -2.23 10.14
N TRP A 39 -4.54 -1.61 9.18
CA TRP A 39 -4.40 -2.14 7.82
C TRP A 39 -2.98 -2.61 7.50
N ILE A 40 -2.00 -2.34 8.37
CA ILE A 40 -0.60 -2.68 8.10
C ILE A 40 -0.45 -4.19 7.87
N ASN A 41 -0.92 -5.00 8.81
CA ASN A 41 -0.81 -6.46 8.67
C ASN A 41 -1.61 -7.00 7.48
N PRO A 42 -2.86 -6.57 7.25
CA PRO A 42 -3.58 -6.99 6.04
C PRO A 42 -2.87 -6.63 4.74
N ILE A 43 -2.24 -5.46 4.67
CA ILE A 43 -1.52 -5.04 3.47
C ILE A 43 -0.30 -5.94 3.23
N PHE A 44 0.51 -6.17 4.26
CA PHE A 44 1.68 -7.06 4.14
C PHE A 44 1.27 -8.48 3.78
N ASP A 45 0.20 -8.97 4.39
CA ASP A 45 -0.31 -10.30 4.10
C ASP A 45 -0.77 -10.43 2.65
N ALA A 46 -1.47 -9.41 2.15
CA ALA A 46 -1.91 -9.39 0.76
C ALA A 46 -0.72 -9.40 -0.21
N ILE A 47 0.32 -8.61 0.09
CA ILE A 47 1.52 -8.56 -0.75
C ILE A 47 2.22 -9.93 -0.74
N GLU A 48 2.34 -10.57 0.42
CA GLU A 48 2.96 -11.89 0.53
C GLU A 48 2.23 -12.94 -0.29
N ARG A 49 0.91 -12.84 -0.37
CA ARG A 49 0.09 -13.79 -1.14
C ARG A 49 -0.04 -13.38 -2.60
N ALA A 50 0.64 -12.33 -3.02
CA ALA A 50 0.54 -11.77 -4.37
C ALA A 50 -0.89 -11.32 -4.70
N ASP A 51 -1.67 -10.94 -3.67
CA ASP A 51 -3.00 -10.39 -3.86
C ASP A 51 -2.89 -8.87 -3.95
N TYR A 52 -2.32 -8.42 -5.06
CA TYR A 52 -1.99 -7.01 -5.24
C TYR A 52 -3.21 -6.13 -5.40
N THR A 53 -4.29 -6.66 -5.95
CA THR A 53 -5.54 -5.91 -6.07
C THR A 53 -6.09 -5.56 -4.69
N TYR A 54 -6.09 -6.53 -3.77
CA TYR A 54 -6.56 -6.28 -2.42
C TYR A 54 -5.64 -5.31 -1.69
N ALA A 55 -4.31 -5.50 -1.83
CA ALA A 55 -3.36 -4.56 -1.24
C ALA A 55 -3.60 -3.15 -1.76
N ALA A 56 -3.82 -3.00 -3.06
CA ALA A 56 -4.11 -1.71 -3.68
C ALA A 56 -5.40 -1.10 -3.14
N ASP A 57 -6.44 -1.90 -2.98
CA ASP A 57 -7.71 -1.41 -2.43
C ASP A 57 -7.52 -0.84 -1.02
N LEU A 58 -6.74 -1.53 -0.19
CA LEU A 58 -6.46 -1.03 1.16
C LEU A 58 -5.64 0.25 1.13
N LEU A 59 -4.61 0.30 0.30
CA LEU A 59 -3.75 1.48 0.18
C LEU A 59 -4.51 2.68 -0.37
N TYR A 60 -5.43 2.46 -1.28
CA TYR A 60 -6.14 3.54 -1.94
C TYR A 60 -7.27 4.10 -1.09
N HIS A 61 -8.03 3.23 -0.41
CA HIS A 61 -9.28 3.62 0.24
C HIS A 61 -9.19 3.72 1.76
N GLU A 62 -8.33 2.92 2.41
CA GLU A 62 -8.34 2.85 3.87
C GLU A 62 -7.28 3.71 4.53
N ILE A 63 -6.19 4.02 3.84
CA ILE A 63 -5.13 4.85 4.40
C ILE A 63 -5.34 6.28 3.96
N GLN A 64 -5.42 7.19 4.93
CA GLN A 64 -5.68 8.59 4.68
C GLN A 64 -4.48 9.44 5.07
N GLY A 65 -4.27 10.49 4.28
CA GLY A 65 -3.20 11.44 4.52
C GLY A 65 -1.84 10.83 4.24
N GLU A 66 -0.86 11.45 4.78
CA GLU A 66 0.53 11.07 4.61
C GLU A 66 1.17 10.75 5.97
#